data_e5ecf55d9dbd0196c4abfeeaeae3b15d
#
_entry.id   e5ecf55d9dbd0196c4abfeeaeae3b15d
#
_cell.length_a   1.000
_cell.length_b   1.000
_cell.length_c   1.000
_cell.angle_alpha   90.00
_cell.angle_beta   90.00
_cell.angle_gamma   90.00
#
_symmetry.space_group_name_H-M   'P 1'
#
loop_
_entity.id
_entity.type
_entity.pdbx_description
1 polymer ?
#
loop_
_entity_poly.entity_id
_entity_poly.type
_entity_poly.pdbx_seq_one_letter_code
_entity_poly.pdbx_strand_id
1 'polypeptide(L)'
;KVRILLCVSIKVQPMDKTQEKLKEETKKWLEKLEARVKKRDSSVEQMENVEAYRDDTRHFLEEEDYIRAWESVIYAWGILETLERLGKFD
;
A
#
# COMPACT_ATOMS: atom_id res chain seq x y z
N LYS A 1 -7.43 7.80 7.64
CA LYS A 1 -6.99 7.26 8.75
C LYS A 1 -5.77 6.47 8.62
N VAL A 2 -4.75 6.98 9.07
CA VAL A 2 -3.46 6.39 8.92
C VAL A 2 -3.28 5.25 9.85
N ARG A 3 -2.76 4.18 9.34
CA ARG A 3 -2.57 3.01 10.16
C ARG A 3 -1.22 2.94 10.73
N ILE A 4 -0.38 3.92 10.55
CA ILE A 4 0.95 3.85 11.05
C ILE A 4 1.00 4.00 12.49
N LEU A 5 1.49 3.05 13.16
CA LEU A 5 1.53 3.07 14.51
C LEU A 5 2.83 3.38 15.07
N LEU A 6 3.73 2.64 14.95
CA LEU A 6 4.95 2.81 15.56
C LEU A 6 5.96 2.94 14.64
N CYS A 7 6.28 3.96 14.21
CA CYS A 7 7.26 4.11 13.27
C CYS A 7 8.58 4.16 13.79
N VAL A 8 9.02 3.14 14.26
CA VAL A 8 10.34 3.09 14.75
C VAL A 8 11.25 2.98 13.60
N SER A 9 12.09 3.89 13.41
CA SER A 9 12.96 3.86 12.32
C SER A 9 14.07 2.94 12.51
N ILE A 10 14.28 2.04 11.62
CA ILE A 10 15.30 1.10 11.75
C ILE A 10 16.07 1.09 10.56
N LYS A 11 16.71 1.96 10.12
CA LYS A 11 17.37 1.88 8.91
C LYS A 11 18.77 1.87 9.00
N VAL A 12 19.34 1.17 9.80
CA VAL A 12 20.74 1.13 9.88
C VAL A 12 21.37 0.10 9.12
N GLN A 13 20.66 -0.84 8.59
CA GLN A 13 21.30 -1.94 7.94
C GLN A 13 21.42 -1.71 6.48
N PRO A 14 22.49 -2.16 5.87
CA PRO A 14 22.59 -2.08 4.43
C PRO A 14 21.52 -2.96 3.83
N MET A 15 21.02 -2.56 2.69
CA MET A 15 20.00 -3.30 2.02
C MET A 15 20.58 -4.53 1.36
N ASP A 16 19.98 -5.67 1.59
CA ASP A 16 20.41 -6.88 0.88
C ASP A 16 19.50 -7.07 -0.32
N LYS A 17 19.70 -8.16 -1.02
CA LYS A 17 18.94 -8.40 -2.24
C LYS A 17 17.46 -8.57 -2.00
N THR A 18 17.11 -9.16 -0.90
CA THR A 18 15.71 -9.37 -0.57
C THR A 18 15.02 -8.04 -0.33
N GLN A 19 15.69 -7.14 0.37
CA GLN A 19 15.11 -5.83 0.62
C GLN A 19 15.01 -5.02 -0.65
N GLU A 20 15.99 -5.14 -1.53
CA GLU A 20 15.93 -4.44 -2.80
C GLU A 20 14.77 -4.94 -3.62
N LYS A 21 14.58 -6.25 -3.65
CA LYS A 21 13.47 -6.82 -4.39
C LYS A 21 12.14 -6.38 -3.81
N LEU A 22 12.07 -6.35 -2.50
CA LEU A 22 10.85 -5.94 -1.83
C LEU A 22 10.52 -4.50 -2.14
N LYS A 23 11.52 -3.64 -2.16
CA LYS A 23 11.35 -2.25 -2.51
C LYS A 23 10.80 -2.11 -3.93
N GLU A 24 11.40 -2.83 -4.87
CA GLU A 24 11.00 -2.76 -6.27
C GLU A 24 9.58 -3.26 -6.46
N GLU A 25 9.25 -4.37 -5.83
CA GLU A 25 7.92 -4.94 -5.97
C GLU A 25 6.88 -4.02 -5.33
N THR A 26 7.21 -3.44 -4.20
CA THR A 26 6.28 -2.54 -3.55
C THR A 26 5.99 -1.35 -4.44
N LYS A 27 7.02 -0.76 -5.04
CA LYS A 27 6.82 0.39 -5.91
C LYS A 27 5.98 0.03 -7.12
N LYS A 28 6.23 -1.13 -7.68
CA LYS A 28 5.47 -1.57 -8.83
C LYS A 28 3.99 -1.73 -8.51
N TRP A 29 3.70 -2.40 -7.40
CA TRP A 29 2.31 -2.63 -7.04
C TRP A 29 1.62 -1.37 -6.54
N LEU A 30 2.38 -0.44 -5.97
CA LEU A 30 1.82 0.84 -5.60
C LEU A 30 1.40 1.62 -6.84
N GLU A 31 2.21 1.62 -7.89
CA GLU A 31 1.85 2.31 -9.12
C GLU A 31 0.60 1.72 -9.72
N LYS A 32 0.49 0.39 -9.71
CA LYS A 32 -0.70 -0.25 -10.24
C LYS A 32 -1.92 0.07 -9.40
N LEU A 33 -1.73 0.14 -8.08
CA LEU A 33 -2.81 0.47 -7.18
C LEU A 33 -3.31 1.89 -7.44
N GLU A 34 -2.38 2.82 -7.57
CA GLU A 34 -2.76 4.21 -7.79
C GLU A 34 -3.54 4.38 -9.07
N ALA A 35 -3.15 3.67 -10.11
CA ALA A 35 -3.87 3.73 -11.36
C ALA A 35 -5.28 3.17 -11.22
N ARG A 36 -5.42 2.09 -10.47
CA ARG A 36 -6.73 1.48 -10.29
C ARG A 36 -7.63 2.34 -9.43
N VAL A 37 -7.08 2.92 -8.38
CA VAL A 37 -7.84 3.77 -7.47
C VAL A 37 -8.38 4.99 -8.18
N LYS A 38 -7.62 5.54 -9.11
CA LYS A 38 -8.09 6.70 -9.86
C LYS A 38 -9.36 6.42 -10.62
N LYS A 39 -9.59 5.18 -10.99
CA LYS A 39 -10.76 4.83 -11.78
C LYS A 39 -11.95 4.44 -10.95
N ARG A 40 -11.82 4.46 -9.63
CA ARG A 40 -12.89 3.97 -8.77
C ARG A 40 -13.53 5.12 -8.00
N ASP A 41 -14.80 4.93 -7.68
CA ASP A 41 -15.56 5.93 -6.95
C ASP A 41 -15.11 5.92 -5.49
N SER A 42 -14.54 7.01 -5.02
CA SER A 42 -14.04 7.09 -3.67
C SER A 42 -15.13 7.04 -2.62
N SER A 43 -16.36 7.26 -3.01
CA SER A 43 -17.44 7.26 -2.05
C SER A 43 -17.91 5.85 -1.70
N VAL A 44 -17.43 4.86 -2.41
CA VAL A 44 -17.80 3.49 -2.09
C VAL A 44 -17.23 3.13 -0.74
N GLU A 45 -18.03 2.45 0.05
CA GLU A 45 -17.63 2.05 1.39
C GLU A 45 -16.31 1.28 1.34
N GLN A 46 -15.43 1.54 2.25
CA GLN A 46 -14.10 0.92 2.34
C GLN A 46 -13.05 1.51 1.41
N MET A 47 -13.43 2.36 0.47
CA MET A 47 -12.41 3.00 -0.35
C MET A 47 -11.52 3.91 0.47
N GLU A 48 -12.06 4.47 1.53
CA GLU A 48 -11.26 5.27 2.44
C GLU A 48 -10.10 4.46 3.00
N ASN A 49 -10.34 3.19 3.31
CA ASN A 49 -9.28 2.33 3.82
C ASN A 49 -8.27 1.99 2.74
N VAL A 50 -8.72 1.77 1.51
CA VAL A 50 -7.80 1.53 0.41
C VAL A 50 -6.86 2.72 0.26
N GLU A 51 -7.42 3.90 0.31
CA GLU A 51 -6.61 5.11 0.14
C GLU A 51 -5.68 5.33 1.33
N ALA A 52 -6.13 4.99 2.52
CA ALA A 52 -5.28 5.11 3.69
C ALA A 52 -4.09 4.16 3.62
N TYR A 53 -4.31 2.93 3.19
CA TYR A 53 -3.20 2.01 3.05
C TYR A 53 -2.26 2.39 1.91
N ARG A 54 -2.80 3.00 0.85
CA ARG A 54 -1.97 3.53 -0.21
C ARG A 54 -1.03 4.61 0.34
N ASP A 55 -1.57 5.49 1.16
CA ASP A 55 -0.77 6.57 1.73
C ASP A 55 0.24 6.02 2.73
N ASP A 56 -0.14 5.01 3.48
CA ASP A 56 0.80 4.34 4.40
C ASP A 56 1.94 3.71 3.62
N THR A 57 1.66 3.14 2.46
CA THR A 57 2.69 2.54 1.64
C THR A 57 3.73 3.59 1.25
N ARG A 58 3.27 4.76 0.83
CA ARG A 58 4.18 5.84 0.47
C ARG A 58 5.02 6.27 1.65
N HIS A 59 4.39 6.37 2.80
CA HIS A 59 5.09 6.77 4.01
C HIS A 59 6.18 5.77 4.37
N PHE A 60 5.86 4.49 4.34
CA PHE A 60 6.84 3.47 4.71
C PHE A 60 7.96 3.37 3.68
N LEU A 61 7.68 3.63 2.42
CA LEU A 61 8.74 3.68 1.43
C LEU A 61 9.71 4.82 1.73
N GLU A 62 9.20 5.95 2.15
CA GLU A 62 10.06 7.08 2.50
C GLU A 62 10.89 6.77 3.73
N GLU A 63 10.35 5.99 4.64
CA GLU A 63 11.07 5.59 5.83
C GLU A 63 12.00 4.42 5.59
N GLU A 64 12.01 3.90 4.37
CA GLU A 64 12.82 2.76 4.02
C GLU A 64 12.42 1.52 4.82
N ASP A 65 11.18 1.46 5.21
CA ASP A 65 10.63 0.32 5.91
C ASP A 65 9.88 -0.51 4.88
N TYR A 66 10.62 -1.34 4.15
CA TYR A 66 10.05 -1.99 2.99
C TYR A 66 9.12 -3.15 3.35
N ILE A 67 9.30 -3.71 4.52
CA ILE A 67 8.40 -4.75 4.96
C ILE A 67 7.02 -4.19 5.21
N ARG A 68 6.94 -3.08 5.94
CA ARG A 68 5.64 -2.47 6.19
C ARG A 68 5.04 -1.84 4.95
N ALA A 69 5.90 -1.33 4.08
CA ALA A 69 5.40 -0.79 2.82
C ALA A 69 4.73 -1.88 1.99
N TRP A 70 5.38 -3.03 1.91
CA TRP A 70 4.82 -4.15 1.17
C TRP A 70 3.51 -4.61 1.80
N GLU A 71 3.49 -4.71 3.11
CA GLU A 71 2.31 -5.12 3.83
C GLU A 71 1.14 -4.18 3.55
N SER A 72 1.40 -2.88 3.59
CA SER A 72 0.35 -1.89 3.37
C SER A 72 -0.22 -1.96 1.97
N VAL A 73 0.62 -2.14 0.96
CA VAL A 73 0.13 -2.17 -0.41
C VAL A 73 -0.68 -3.42 -0.66
N ILE A 74 -0.30 -4.53 -0.04
CA ILE A 74 -1.04 -5.76 -0.19
C ILE A 74 -2.42 -5.67 0.48
N TYR A 75 -2.47 -5.03 1.64
CA TYR A 75 -3.76 -4.81 2.30
C TYR A 75 -4.67 -3.96 1.42
N ALA A 76 -4.13 -2.92 0.83
CA ALA A 76 -4.95 -2.06 -0.03
C ALA A 76 -5.50 -2.85 -1.21
N TRP A 77 -4.65 -3.66 -1.85
CA TRP A 77 -5.08 -4.48 -2.96
C TRP A 77 -6.14 -5.49 -2.55
N GLY A 78 -5.97 -6.08 -1.38
CA GLY A 78 -6.94 -7.06 -0.90
C GLY A 78 -8.33 -6.45 -0.76
N ILE A 79 -8.40 -5.25 -0.19
CA ILE A 79 -9.69 -4.58 -0.02
C ILE A 79 -10.26 -4.21 -1.38
N LEU A 80 -9.44 -3.62 -2.24
CA LEU A 80 -9.91 -3.16 -3.54
C LEU A 80 -10.43 -4.32 -4.38
N GLU A 81 -9.67 -5.40 -4.44
CA GLU A 81 -10.09 -6.53 -5.23
C GLU A 81 -11.36 -7.17 -4.70
N THR A 82 -11.51 -7.17 -3.39
CA THR A 82 -12.73 -7.69 -2.80
C THR A 82 -13.93 -6.83 -3.18
N LEU A 83 -13.77 -5.53 -3.14
CA LEU A 83 -14.86 -4.64 -3.55
C LEU A 83 -15.22 -4.85 -5.01
N GLU A 84 -14.20 -5.02 -5.85
CA GLU A 84 -14.45 -5.26 -7.27
C GLU A 84 -15.17 -6.57 -7.48
N ARG A 85 -14.76 -7.59 -6.76
CA ARG A 85 -15.35 -8.91 -6.91
C ARG A 85 -16.79 -8.93 -6.45
N LEU A 86 -17.12 -8.10 -5.47
CA LEU A 86 -18.48 -8.02 -4.97
C LEU A 86 -19.34 -7.05 -5.77
N GLY A 87 -18.79 -6.46 -6.81
CA GLY A 87 -19.56 -5.57 -7.66
C GLY A 87 -19.92 -4.25 -7.03
N LYS A 88 -19.11 -3.79 -6.08
CA LYS A 88 -19.47 -2.56 -5.36
C LYS A 88 -19.33 -1.31 -6.21
N PHE A 89 -18.63 -1.38 -7.31
CA PHE A 89 -18.44 -0.22 -8.17
C PHE A 89 -19.38 -0.23 -9.37
N ASP A 90 -20.16 -1.22 -9.49
CA ASP A 90 -21.11 -1.30 -10.58
C ASP A 90 -22.52 -0.91 -10.13
#